data_04b62a8803719bf446608b2bf9aa45d0
#
_entry.id   04b62a8803719bf446608b2bf9aa45d0
#
_cell.length_a   1.000
_cell.length_b   1.000
_cell.length_c   1.000
_cell.angle_alpha   90.00
_cell.angle_beta   90.00
_cell.angle_gamma   90.00
#
_symmetry.space_group_name_H-M   'P 1'
#
loop_
_entity.id
_entity.type
_entity.pdbx_description
1 polymer ?
#
loop_
_entity_poly.entity_id
_entity_poly.type
_entity_poly.pdbx_seq_one_letter_code
_entity_poly.pdbx_strand_id
1 'polypeptide(L)'
;MGGFMGILMLFAELIAMAGGQAAPPATPAPVNSADVFQLPMANWQAHCLGFGSQWRYCNGTALRSCANGAVWLHTGADIKASVGAPVRAAADGVIIGYLIDSQFKGGVLIRHRTSFGTVITQYWHLWLRSGFAVGTRVKRGQVFASIASMGSRTHFHFAVFRGEFDSHTWNGALPPRPGCSGFPAFPYKFINPTTFVRAHAAA
;
A
#
# COMPACT_ATOMS: atom_id res chain seq x y z
N MET A 1 -55.08 -62.45 41.07
CA MET A 1 -54.31 -61.42 41.63
C MET A 1 -52.93 -61.47 41.01
N GLY A 2 -52.62 -60.51 40.25
CA GLY A 2 -51.58 -60.53 39.24
C GLY A 2 -50.16 -60.38 39.76
N GLY A 3 -49.28 -61.24 39.24
CA GLY A 3 -47.83 -61.09 39.43
C GLY A 3 -47.20 -60.58 38.12
N PHE A 4 -46.57 -59.43 38.24
CA PHE A 4 -45.84 -58.80 37.12
C PHE A 4 -44.44 -59.42 37.00
N MET A 5 -44.19 -60.04 35.85
CA MET A 5 -42.88 -60.58 35.46
C MET A 5 -42.03 -59.46 34.91
N GLY A 6 -41.00 -59.07 35.64
CA GLY A 6 -40.02 -58.03 35.15
C GLY A 6 -39.03 -58.71 34.20
N ILE A 7 -38.92 -58.17 33.00
CA ILE A 7 -37.93 -58.53 32.02
C ILE A 7 -36.68 -57.65 32.26
N LEU A 8 -35.59 -58.34 32.63
CA LEU A 8 -34.28 -57.72 32.79
C LEU A 8 -33.60 -57.56 31.42
N MET A 9 -33.55 -56.35 30.88
CA MET A 9 -32.81 -56.07 29.65
C MET A 9 -31.34 -55.80 30.02
N LEU A 10 -30.44 -56.68 29.62
CA LEU A 10 -29.00 -56.40 29.60
C LEU A 10 -28.68 -55.44 28.46
N PHE A 11 -28.27 -54.23 28.78
CA PHE A 11 -27.62 -53.36 27.83
C PHE A 11 -26.14 -53.71 27.77
N ALA A 12 -25.69 -54.31 26.67
CA ALA A 12 -24.28 -54.41 26.35
C ALA A 12 -23.79 -53.04 25.83
N GLU A 13 -22.99 -52.31 26.59
CA GLU A 13 -22.31 -51.11 26.12
C GLU A 13 -21.19 -51.49 25.14
N LEU A 14 -21.43 -51.17 23.87
CA LEU A 14 -20.41 -51.25 22.82
C LEU A 14 -19.51 -50.01 22.91
N ILE A 15 -18.36 -50.12 23.58
CA ILE A 15 -17.34 -49.06 23.57
C ILE A 15 -16.70 -49.06 22.19
N ALA A 16 -17.16 -48.16 21.32
CA ALA A 16 -16.47 -47.83 20.07
C ALA A 16 -15.20 -47.04 20.39
N MET A 17 -14.05 -47.69 20.29
CA MET A 17 -12.74 -47.02 20.28
C MET A 17 -12.69 -46.18 19.02
N ALA A 18 -13.00 -44.88 19.15
CA ALA A 18 -12.76 -43.92 18.10
C ALA A 18 -11.24 -43.72 17.95
N GLY A 19 -10.65 -44.42 17.01
CA GLY A 19 -9.27 -44.15 16.57
C GLY A 19 -9.20 -42.74 16.03
N GLY A 20 -8.60 -41.83 16.83
CA GLY A 20 -8.36 -40.46 16.43
C GLY A 20 -7.39 -40.42 15.24
N GLN A 21 -7.92 -40.33 14.04
CA GLN A 21 -7.16 -40.08 12.85
C GLN A 21 -6.62 -38.64 12.97
N ALA A 22 -5.32 -38.46 13.03
CA ALA A 22 -4.70 -37.14 13.05
C ALA A 22 -5.20 -36.39 11.80
N ALA A 23 -5.69 -35.17 12.01
CA ALA A 23 -6.09 -34.30 10.89
C ALA A 23 -4.89 -34.13 9.93
N PRO A 24 -5.11 -34.19 8.61
CA PRO A 24 -4.04 -33.97 7.66
C PRO A 24 -3.42 -32.60 7.90
N PRO A 25 -2.10 -32.44 7.69
CA PRO A 25 -1.43 -31.16 7.87
C PRO A 25 -2.16 -30.10 7.04
N ALA A 26 -2.48 -28.97 7.66
CA ALA A 26 -3.18 -27.88 7.01
C ALA A 26 -2.40 -27.47 5.75
N THR A 27 -3.08 -27.46 4.61
CA THR A 27 -2.50 -26.94 3.36
C THR A 27 -2.02 -25.51 3.63
N PRO A 28 -0.77 -25.16 3.29
CA PRO A 28 -0.30 -23.78 3.46
C PRO A 28 -1.29 -22.81 2.82
N ALA A 29 -1.69 -21.79 3.55
CA ALA A 29 -2.57 -20.77 3.00
C ALA A 29 -1.95 -20.23 1.70
N PRO A 30 -2.71 -20.03 0.63
CA PRO A 30 -2.19 -19.50 -0.61
C PRO A 30 -1.50 -18.17 -0.33
N VAL A 31 -0.26 -18.03 -0.81
CA VAL A 31 0.49 -16.77 -0.68
C VAL A 31 -0.39 -15.66 -1.26
N ASN A 32 -0.72 -14.67 -0.44
CA ASN A 32 -1.51 -13.55 -0.89
C ASN A 32 -0.68 -12.78 -1.94
N SER A 33 -1.13 -12.74 -3.19
CA SER A 33 -0.41 -12.08 -4.28
C SER A 33 -0.15 -10.58 -4.02
N ALA A 34 -0.88 -9.98 -3.08
CA ALA A 34 -0.67 -8.62 -2.61
C ALA A 34 0.49 -8.47 -1.62
N ASP A 35 1.09 -9.54 -1.12
CA ASP A 35 2.23 -9.51 -0.20
C ASP A 35 3.55 -9.23 -0.92
N VAL A 36 3.58 -9.46 -2.23
CA VAL A 36 4.78 -9.29 -3.05
C VAL A 36 4.72 -7.98 -3.81
N PHE A 37 5.72 -7.14 -3.58
CA PHE A 37 5.84 -5.83 -4.19
C PHE A 37 6.95 -5.76 -5.22
N GLN A 38 6.83 -4.83 -6.16
CA GLN A 38 7.88 -4.46 -7.10
C GLN A 38 7.98 -2.95 -7.26
N LEU A 39 9.12 -2.47 -7.74
CA LEU A 39 9.28 -1.06 -8.08
C LEU A 39 8.36 -0.70 -9.24
N PRO A 40 7.62 0.42 -9.15
CA PRO A 40 6.65 0.84 -10.17
C PRO A 40 7.26 1.22 -11.52
N MET A 41 8.56 1.46 -11.56
CA MET A 41 9.31 1.80 -12.76
C MET A 41 10.55 0.92 -12.90
N ALA A 42 10.90 0.56 -14.14
CA ALA A 42 12.09 -0.26 -14.42
C ALA A 42 13.39 0.47 -14.06
N ASN A 43 13.46 1.77 -14.34
CA ASN A 43 14.60 2.60 -13.96
C ASN A 43 14.31 3.31 -12.64
N TRP A 44 14.82 2.76 -11.52
CA TRP A 44 14.63 3.31 -10.19
C TRP A 44 15.83 4.19 -9.79
N GLN A 45 15.93 5.35 -10.41
CA GLN A 45 16.98 6.33 -10.16
C GLN A 45 16.43 7.50 -9.36
N ALA A 46 17.05 7.81 -8.21
CA ALA A 46 16.67 8.97 -7.42
C ALA A 46 16.72 10.26 -8.26
N HIS A 47 15.71 11.10 -8.08
CA HIS A 47 15.68 12.45 -8.60
C HIS A 47 16.20 13.43 -7.54
N CYS A 48 15.37 14.34 -7.00
CA CYS A 48 15.88 15.31 -6.03
C CYS A 48 15.47 15.05 -4.59
N LEU A 49 14.31 14.45 -4.33
CA LEU A 49 13.82 14.25 -2.97
C LEU A 49 13.69 12.77 -2.64
N GLY A 50 14.36 12.37 -1.56
CA GLY A 50 14.13 11.08 -0.91
C GLY A 50 13.13 11.17 0.22
N PHE A 51 12.73 10.03 0.75
CA PHE A 51 11.88 9.92 1.93
C PHE A 51 12.53 10.61 3.15
N GLY A 52 11.80 11.51 3.79
CA GLY A 52 12.25 12.26 4.97
C GLY A 52 13.16 13.46 4.68
N SER A 53 13.49 13.76 3.41
CA SER A 53 14.21 14.98 3.08
C SER A 53 13.31 16.21 3.19
N GLN A 54 13.91 17.39 3.42
CA GLN A 54 13.18 18.65 3.42
C GLN A 54 12.46 18.85 2.09
N TRP A 55 11.13 19.09 2.15
CA TRP A 55 10.32 19.26 0.94
C TRP A 55 10.57 20.61 0.29
N ARG A 56 11.10 20.58 -0.92
CA ARG A 56 11.51 21.75 -1.70
C ARG A 56 11.52 21.46 -3.19
N TYR A 57 11.59 22.48 -4.01
CA TYR A 57 11.93 22.29 -5.41
C TYR A 57 13.36 21.78 -5.58
N CYS A 58 13.63 21.08 -6.67
CA CYS A 58 14.99 20.58 -6.95
C CYS A 58 16.06 21.66 -7.07
N ASN A 59 15.66 22.94 -7.24
CA ASN A 59 16.56 24.10 -7.19
C ASN A 59 16.93 24.57 -5.76
N GLY A 60 16.46 23.87 -4.73
CA GLY A 60 16.75 24.18 -3.33
C GLY A 60 15.73 25.06 -2.61
N THR A 61 14.76 25.65 -3.31
CA THR A 61 13.74 26.52 -2.68
C THR A 61 12.72 25.69 -1.90
N ALA A 62 12.59 25.91 -0.59
CA ALA A 62 11.57 25.29 0.23
C ALA A 62 10.17 25.80 -0.16
N LEU A 63 9.19 24.89 -0.27
CA LEU A 63 7.83 25.24 -0.68
C LEU A 63 6.85 25.34 0.47
N ARG A 64 7.09 24.62 1.55
CA ARG A 64 6.20 24.57 2.71
C ARG A 64 6.98 24.62 4.01
N SER A 65 6.49 25.41 4.93
CA SER A 65 7.00 25.49 6.30
C SER A 65 5.83 25.67 7.26
N CYS A 66 6.05 25.33 8.52
CA CYS A 66 5.18 25.69 9.63
C CYS A 66 5.40 27.15 10.05
N ALA A 67 4.50 27.69 10.86
CA ALA A 67 4.63 29.06 11.37
C ALA A 67 5.94 29.29 12.16
N ASN A 68 6.51 28.26 12.76
CA ASN A 68 7.80 28.28 13.45
C ASN A 68 9.01 28.16 12.49
N GLY A 69 8.81 28.20 11.18
CA GLY A 69 9.86 28.08 10.16
C GLY A 69 10.35 26.66 9.86
N ALA A 70 9.88 25.63 10.59
CA ALA A 70 10.26 24.25 10.31
C ALA A 70 9.68 23.80 8.96
N VAL A 71 10.51 23.30 8.06
CA VAL A 71 10.09 22.84 6.73
C VAL A 71 9.44 21.46 6.80
N TRP A 72 8.55 21.21 5.86
CA TRP A 72 7.90 19.92 5.74
C TRP A 72 8.86 18.85 5.19
N LEU A 73 8.61 17.58 5.55
CA LEU A 73 9.43 16.45 5.15
C LEU A 73 8.69 15.62 4.08
N HIS A 74 9.43 15.22 3.08
CA HIS A 74 8.93 14.48 1.93
C HIS A 74 8.46 13.07 2.31
N THR A 75 7.24 12.68 1.92
CA THR A 75 6.59 11.42 2.34
C THR A 75 6.90 10.24 1.43
N GLY A 76 7.61 10.46 0.33
CA GLY A 76 7.89 9.46 -0.68
C GLY A 76 9.31 9.51 -1.21
N ALA A 77 9.49 8.97 -2.40
CA ALA A 77 10.71 9.04 -3.18
C ALA A 77 10.41 9.63 -4.56
N ASP A 78 11.19 10.61 -4.97
CA ASP A 78 11.15 11.15 -6.32
C ASP A 78 12.15 10.40 -7.21
N ILE A 79 11.66 9.93 -8.33
CA ILE A 79 12.37 9.06 -9.26
C ILE A 79 12.46 9.75 -10.62
N LYS A 80 13.64 9.73 -11.23
CA LYS A 80 13.82 10.24 -12.60
C LYS A 80 12.89 9.53 -13.57
N ALA A 81 12.11 10.31 -14.31
CA ALA A 81 11.16 9.78 -15.28
C ALA A 81 10.98 10.74 -16.44
N SER A 82 10.79 10.19 -17.63
CA SER A 82 10.44 10.94 -18.82
C SER A 82 8.93 10.99 -19.00
N VAL A 83 8.42 12.03 -19.66
CA VAL A 83 7.00 12.15 -20.04
C VAL A 83 6.59 10.91 -20.83
N GLY A 84 5.41 10.37 -20.52
CA GLY A 84 4.87 9.17 -21.15
C GLY A 84 5.44 7.84 -20.65
N ALA A 85 6.49 7.85 -19.81
CA ALA A 85 7.04 6.63 -19.26
C ALA A 85 5.97 5.80 -18.53
N PRO A 86 5.93 4.46 -18.70
CA PRO A 86 4.90 3.62 -18.10
C PRO A 86 5.08 3.49 -16.60
N VAL A 87 3.98 3.65 -15.86
CA VAL A 87 3.91 3.41 -14.41
C VAL A 87 3.15 2.11 -14.16
N ARG A 88 3.72 1.25 -13.35
CA ARG A 88 3.21 -0.08 -13.03
C ARG A 88 2.68 -0.13 -11.60
N ALA A 89 1.65 -0.96 -11.38
CA ALA A 89 1.19 -1.25 -10.02
C ALA A 89 2.29 -2.00 -9.25
N ALA A 90 2.57 -1.54 -8.04
CA ALA A 90 3.61 -2.14 -7.19
C ALA A 90 3.25 -3.55 -6.71
N ALA A 91 1.97 -3.83 -6.50
CA ALA A 91 1.43 -5.14 -6.09
C ALA A 91 0.00 -5.29 -6.62
N ASP A 92 -0.59 -6.47 -6.46
CA ASP A 92 -2.02 -6.70 -6.71
C ASP A 92 -2.86 -5.80 -5.79
N GLY A 93 -3.88 -5.14 -6.33
CA GLY A 93 -4.68 -4.21 -5.53
C GLY A 93 -5.88 -3.64 -6.25
N VAL A 94 -6.44 -2.59 -5.64
CA VAL A 94 -7.59 -1.84 -6.20
C VAL A 94 -7.27 -0.36 -6.18
N ILE A 95 -7.52 0.34 -7.27
CA ILE A 95 -7.45 1.80 -7.32
C ILE A 95 -8.57 2.35 -6.44
N ILE A 96 -8.24 3.06 -5.37
CA ILE A 96 -9.20 3.61 -4.41
C ILE A 96 -9.33 5.13 -4.48
N GLY A 97 -8.45 5.80 -5.21
CA GLY A 97 -8.49 7.24 -5.38
C GLY A 97 -7.76 7.68 -6.64
N TYR A 98 -8.29 8.71 -7.27
CA TYR A 98 -7.66 9.45 -8.35
C TYR A 98 -7.98 10.92 -8.17
N LEU A 99 -6.95 11.73 -7.97
CA LEU A 99 -7.03 13.18 -7.83
C LEU A 99 -6.30 13.84 -8.98
N ILE A 100 -6.88 14.89 -9.54
CA ILE A 100 -6.22 15.74 -10.54
C ILE A 100 -5.96 17.10 -9.90
N ASP A 101 -4.71 17.51 -9.95
CA ASP A 101 -4.22 18.80 -9.48
C ASP A 101 -3.56 19.57 -10.63
N SER A 102 -3.80 20.88 -10.71
CA SER A 102 -3.28 21.71 -11.78
C SER A 102 -1.75 21.78 -11.80
N GLN A 103 -1.13 21.80 -10.61
CA GLN A 103 0.32 21.90 -10.43
C GLN A 103 1.00 20.52 -10.44
N PHE A 104 0.39 19.53 -9.73
CA PHE A 104 0.99 18.22 -9.49
C PHE A 104 0.47 17.10 -10.40
N LYS A 105 -0.46 17.44 -11.31
CA LYS A 105 -1.09 16.50 -12.27
C LYS A 105 -1.91 15.42 -11.55
N GLY A 106 -1.92 14.20 -12.05
CA GLY A 106 -2.68 13.12 -11.45
C GLY A 106 -1.95 12.46 -10.29
N GLY A 107 -2.73 12.19 -9.23
CA GLY A 107 -2.34 11.35 -8.11
C GLY A 107 -3.26 10.14 -8.00
N VAL A 108 -2.69 8.94 -7.81
CA VAL A 108 -3.44 7.68 -7.70
C VAL A 108 -3.11 6.99 -6.39
N LEU A 109 -4.12 6.44 -5.72
CA LEU A 109 -3.96 5.54 -4.58
C LEU A 109 -4.38 4.13 -4.98
N ILE A 110 -3.54 3.14 -4.67
CA ILE A 110 -3.87 1.72 -4.82
C ILE A 110 -3.81 1.07 -3.45
N ARG A 111 -4.92 0.43 -3.04
CA ARG A 111 -5.00 -0.34 -1.81
C ARG A 111 -4.66 -1.80 -2.05
N HIS A 112 -3.74 -2.31 -1.23
CA HIS A 112 -3.29 -3.70 -1.21
C HIS A 112 -3.74 -4.34 0.10
N ARG A 113 -4.49 -5.45 0.03
CA ARG A 113 -4.89 -6.27 1.17
C ARG A 113 -3.85 -7.37 1.37
N THR A 114 -2.88 -7.12 2.23
CA THR A 114 -1.76 -8.03 2.49
C THR A 114 -2.04 -8.91 3.71
N SER A 115 -1.28 -9.98 3.90
CA SER A 115 -1.34 -10.83 5.10
C SER A 115 -0.89 -10.08 6.36
N PHE A 116 -0.10 -9.01 6.22
CA PHE A 116 0.38 -8.15 7.30
C PHE A 116 -0.40 -6.83 7.44
N GLY A 117 -1.61 -6.75 6.86
CA GLY A 117 -2.53 -5.63 6.98
C GLY A 117 -2.72 -4.83 5.68
N THR A 118 -3.40 -3.70 5.78
CA THR A 118 -3.62 -2.81 4.63
C THR A 118 -2.37 -1.98 4.37
N VAL A 119 -1.93 -2.01 3.11
CA VAL A 119 -0.89 -1.14 2.56
C VAL A 119 -1.49 -0.32 1.44
N ILE A 120 -1.16 0.96 1.36
CA ILE A 120 -1.55 1.81 0.24
C ILE A 120 -0.29 2.37 -0.41
N THR A 121 -0.24 2.27 -1.73
CA THR A 121 0.78 2.90 -2.56
C THR A 121 0.19 4.14 -3.23
N GLN A 122 0.96 5.21 -3.21
CA GLN A 122 0.61 6.51 -3.77
C GLN A 122 1.55 6.83 -4.92
N TYR A 123 0.97 7.27 -6.03
CA TYR A 123 1.65 7.56 -7.28
C TYR A 123 1.26 8.96 -7.74
N TRP A 124 2.24 9.86 -7.98
CA TRP A 124 1.98 11.21 -8.43
C TRP A 124 2.69 11.58 -9.71
N HIS A 125 2.20 12.66 -10.32
CA HIS A 125 2.71 13.28 -11.56
C HIS A 125 2.46 12.40 -12.78
N LEU A 126 1.25 11.83 -12.87
CA LEU A 126 0.89 10.88 -13.89
C LEU A 126 -0.52 11.15 -14.47
N TRP A 127 -0.87 10.43 -15.53
CA TRP A 127 -2.21 10.29 -16.07
C TRP A 127 -2.61 8.82 -16.07
N LEU A 128 -3.82 8.52 -15.62
CA LEU A 128 -4.40 7.19 -15.80
C LEU A 128 -4.55 6.88 -17.29
N ARG A 129 -4.26 5.63 -17.66
CA ARG A 129 -4.53 5.14 -19.01
C ARG A 129 -6.02 4.83 -19.18
N SER A 130 -6.47 4.83 -20.43
CA SER A 130 -7.82 4.39 -20.77
C SER A 130 -8.10 2.99 -20.20
N GLY A 131 -9.31 2.79 -19.68
CA GLY A 131 -9.73 1.54 -19.03
C GLY A 131 -9.41 1.44 -17.53
N PHE A 132 -8.74 2.45 -16.95
CA PHE A 132 -8.50 2.50 -15.50
C PHE A 132 -9.29 3.63 -14.84
N ALA A 133 -9.89 3.32 -13.70
CA ALA A 133 -10.65 4.25 -12.87
C ALA A 133 -10.61 3.80 -11.41
N VAL A 134 -11.14 4.62 -10.50
CA VAL A 134 -11.42 4.21 -9.12
C VAL A 134 -12.34 2.97 -9.14
N GLY A 135 -12.00 1.96 -8.35
CA GLY A 135 -12.64 0.64 -8.32
C GLY A 135 -11.95 -0.41 -9.20
N THR A 136 -11.11 -0.02 -10.17
CA THR A 136 -10.40 -0.99 -11.03
C THR A 136 -9.41 -1.82 -10.23
N ARG A 137 -9.47 -3.15 -10.42
CA ARG A 137 -8.44 -4.08 -9.92
C ARG A 137 -7.21 -4.03 -10.80
N VAL A 138 -6.05 -4.02 -10.19
CA VAL A 138 -4.76 -4.07 -10.89
C VAL A 138 -3.94 -5.26 -10.42
N LYS A 139 -3.13 -5.78 -11.33
CA LYS A 139 -2.13 -6.81 -11.04
C LYS A 139 -0.77 -6.18 -10.85
N ARG A 140 0.07 -6.77 -10.00
CA ARG A 140 1.47 -6.40 -9.87
C ARG A 140 2.13 -6.35 -11.25
N GLY A 141 2.83 -5.27 -11.55
CA GLY A 141 3.48 -5.07 -12.85
C GLY A 141 2.58 -4.57 -13.97
N GLN A 142 1.27 -4.56 -13.79
CA GLN A 142 0.35 -4.03 -14.79
C GLN A 142 0.58 -2.53 -14.99
N VAL A 143 0.77 -2.11 -16.23
CA VAL A 143 0.86 -0.68 -16.59
C VAL A 143 -0.53 -0.07 -16.52
N PHE A 144 -0.73 0.85 -15.59
CA PHE A 144 -2.04 1.51 -15.38
C PHE A 144 -2.01 3.02 -15.65
N ALA A 145 -0.81 3.61 -15.72
CA ALA A 145 -0.64 5.05 -15.88
C ALA A 145 0.62 5.36 -16.70
N SER A 146 0.77 6.63 -17.05
CA SER A 146 1.96 7.18 -17.70
C SER A 146 2.33 8.51 -17.05
N ILE A 147 3.63 8.83 -17.01
CA ILE A 147 4.16 10.07 -16.45
C ILE A 147 3.62 11.28 -17.21
N ALA A 148 3.08 12.24 -16.46
CA ALA A 148 2.61 13.53 -16.99
C ALA A 148 3.78 14.51 -17.18
N SER A 149 3.59 15.47 -18.09
CA SER A 149 4.54 16.57 -18.23
C SER A 149 4.35 17.60 -17.13
N MET A 150 5.46 17.94 -16.46
CA MET A 150 5.58 19.07 -15.56
C MET A 150 6.72 20.01 -15.98
N GLY A 151 7.05 20.01 -17.29
CA GLY A 151 8.18 20.75 -17.83
C GLY A 151 9.53 20.25 -17.25
N SER A 152 10.41 21.15 -16.89
CA SER A 152 11.72 20.81 -16.30
C SER A 152 11.64 20.09 -14.95
N ARG A 153 10.47 20.06 -14.31
CA ARG A 153 10.21 19.37 -13.04
C ARG A 153 9.62 17.97 -13.23
N THR A 154 9.58 17.43 -14.45
CA THR A 154 9.01 16.11 -14.72
C THR A 154 9.79 15.03 -13.98
N HIS A 155 9.08 14.28 -13.14
CA HIS A 155 9.57 13.14 -12.37
C HIS A 155 8.40 12.26 -11.96
N PHE A 156 8.67 11.16 -11.32
CA PHE A 156 7.68 10.29 -10.69
C PHE A 156 7.83 10.37 -9.17
N HIS A 157 6.75 10.66 -8.45
CA HIS A 157 6.70 10.55 -7.00
C HIS A 157 6.00 9.27 -6.59
N PHE A 158 6.62 8.50 -5.70
CA PHE A 158 6.08 7.27 -5.15
C PHE A 158 6.17 7.25 -3.63
N ALA A 159 5.04 6.98 -2.98
CA ALA A 159 4.98 6.82 -1.53
C ALA A 159 4.24 5.54 -1.13
N VAL A 160 4.53 5.06 0.06
CA VAL A 160 3.89 3.89 0.67
C VAL A 160 3.47 4.26 2.08
N PHE A 161 2.26 3.89 2.47
CA PHE A 161 1.83 4.03 3.86
C PHE A 161 1.00 2.83 4.32
N ARG A 162 0.97 2.60 5.65
CA ARG A 162 0.21 1.52 6.28
C ARG A 162 -1.12 2.02 6.80
N GLY A 163 -2.13 1.15 6.74
CA GLY A 163 -3.48 1.42 7.20
C GLY A 163 -4.38 2.00 6.13
N GLU A 164 -5.56 2.46 6.53
CA GLU A 164 -6.55 3.01 5.61
C GLU A 164 -6.23 4.47 5.25
N PHE A 165 -6.78 4.87 4.12
CA PHE A 165 -6.72 6.24 3.61
C PHE A 165 -7.36 7.23 4.59
N ASP A 166 -6.76 8.41 4.70
CA ASP A 166 -7.35 9.61 5.28
C ASP A 166 -6.88 10.87 4.52
N SER A 167 -7.45 12.03 4.84
CA SER A 167 -7.14 13.29 4.14
C SER A 167 -5.65 13.70 4.19
N HIS A 168 -4.90 13.26 5.21
CA HIS A 168 -3.49 13.57 5.34
C HIS A 168 -2.60 12.67 4.48
N THR A 169 -3.09 11.49 4.07
CA THR A 169 -2.30 10.56 3.25
C THR A 169 -2.24 10.92 1.76
N TRP A 170 -2.97 11.96 1.33
CA TRP A 170 -2.76 12.59 0.02
C TRP A 170 -1.55 13.53 -0.03
N ASN A 171 -1.00 13.93 1.10
CA ASN A 171 0.06 14.91 1.14
C ASN A 171 1.40 14.31 0.71
N GLY A 172 2.11 14.98 -0.21
CA GLY A 172 3.47 14.64 -0.60
C GLY A 172 4.51 15.05 0.45
N ALA A 173 4.08 15.77 1.49
CA ALA A 173 4.94 16.19 2.60
C ALA A 173 4.14 16.34 3.88
N LEU A 174 4.77 16.06 5.01
CA LEU A 174 4.25 16.26 6.37
C LEU A 174 5.26 17.06 7.21
N PRO A 175 4.77 17.83 8.21
CA PRO A 175 5.65 18.59 9.09
C PRO A 175 6.52 17.64 9.96
N PRO A 176 7.71 18.11 10.41
CA PRO A 176 8.49 17.42 11.44
C PRO A 176 7.80 17.52 12.81
N ARG A 177 8.41 16.95 13.84
CA ARG A 177 7.96 17.12 15.23
C ARG A 177 8.62 18.33 15.90
N PRO A 178 7.85 19.17 16.61
CA PRO A 178 6.39 19.21 16.66
C PRO A 178 5.79 19.58 15.32
N GLY A 179 4.62 18.97 14.98
CA GLY A 179 3.93 19.24 13.72
C GLY A 179 3.34 20.64 13.64
N CYS A 180 2.93 21.03 12.45
CA CYS A 180 2.08 22.20 12.24
C CYS A 180 0.67 21.92 12.78
N SER A 181 -0.02 22.95 13.25
CA SER A 181 -1.41 22.81 13.71
C SER A 181 -2.30 22.19 12.62
N GLY A 182 -3.11 21.22 12.97
CA GLY A 182 -4.04 20.54 12.07
C GLY A 182 -3.44 19.45 11.18
N PHE A 183 -2.12 19.18 11.30
CA PHE A 183 -1.46 18.12 10.54
C PHE A 183 -0.66 17.18 11.44
N PRO A 184 -0.64 15.87 11.14
CA PRO A 184 0.19 14.94 11.86
C PRO A 184 1.67 15.18 11.55
N ALA A 185 2.54 14.93 12.54
CA ALA A 185 3.98 15.00 12.33
C ALA A 185 4.49 13.85 11.46
N PHE A 186 5.54 14.13 10.65
CA PHE A 186 6.26 13.11 9.89
C PHE A 186 6.86 12.04 10.85
N PRO A 187 6.87 10.75 10.48
CA PRO A 187 6.43 10.18 9.19
C PRO A 187 4.94 9.80 9.15
N TYR A 188 4.19 9.93 10.24
CA TYR A 188 2.82 9.49 10.38
C TYR A 188 2.65 8.02 9.95
N LYS A 189 1.81 7.72 8.95
CA LYS A 189 1.60 6.37 8.40
C LYS A 189 2.62 6.00 7.31
N PHE A 190 3.36 6.98 6.80
CA PHE A 190 4.29 6.78 5.69
C PHE A 190 5.53 6.00 6.10
N ILE A 191 6.04 5.21 5.19
CA ILE A 191 7.26 4.41 5.33
C ILE A 191 8.14 4.62 4.11
N ASN A 192 9.46 4.43 4.28
CA ASN A 192 10.39 4.59 3.16
C ASN A 192 10.00 3.61 2.03
N PRO A 193 9.56 4.10 0.86
CA PRO A 193 8.99 3.26 -0.18
C PRO A 193 10.02 2.32 -0.81
N THR A 194 11.26 2.78 -0.98
CA THR A 194 12.33 1.97 -1.59
C THR A 194 12.70 0.80 -0.69
N THR A 195 12.88 1.06 0.61
CA THR A 195 13.19 0.01 1.60
C THR A 195 12.03 -0.98 1.71
N PHE A 196 10.80 -0.48 1.79
CA PHE A 196 9.61 -1.31 1.88
C PHE A 196 9.48 -2.26 0.69
N VAL A 197 9.54 -1.74 -0.54
CA VAL A 197 9.39 -2.57 -1.75
C VAL A 197 10.48 -3.61 -1.86
N ARG A 198 11.73 -3.26 -1.53
CA ARG A 198 12.84 -4.22 -1.56
C ARG A 198 12.69 -5.33 -0.53
N ALA A 199 12.19 -5.01 0.67
CA ALA A 199 11.95 -6.00 1.72
C ALA A 199 10.80 -6.96 1.41
N HIS A 200 9.88 -6.58 0.52
CA HIS A 200 8.73 -7.39 0.10
C HIS A 200 8.79 -7.79 -1.38
N ALA A 201 9.96 -7.70 -2.02
CA ALA A 201 10.13 -8.17 -3.39
C ALA A 201 10.03 -9.71 -3.47
N ALA A 202 9.66 -10.22 -4.64
CA ALA A 202 9.81 -11.66 -4.91
C ALA A 202 11.28 -12.06 -4.76
N ALA A 203 11.51 -13.21 -4.14
CA ALA A 203 12.82 -13.85 -4.10
C ALA A 203 13.27 -14.27 -5.50
#